data_92ed061573f93d9a49fb7cb6ecd7a8b8
#
_entry.id   92ed061573f93d9a49fb7cb6ecd7a8b8
#
_cell.length_a   1.000
_cell.length_b   1.000
_cell.length_c   1.000
_cell.angle_alpha   90.00
_cell.angle_beta   90.00
_cell.angle_gamma   90.00
#
_symmetry.space_group_name_H-M   'P 1'
#
loop_
_entity.id
_entity.type
_entity.pdbx_description
1 polymer ?
#
loop_
_entity_poly.entity_id
_entity_poly.type
_entity_poly.pdbx_seq_one_letter_code
_entity_poly.pdbx_strand_id
1 'polypeptide(L)'
;MLNLLMVSVIAYAATNVDNLTVLLAFLGASKGHTRVVMLGHICGSLVLIAFALGCAVLMLSVPHSYIGFLGIVPLGIGLAKLFRRWFASDIAGEGELERTDRRPISAWLVGVVAISNGSDNVAVYTPLYAGRNVSDDTVITLTLLAMMGVWCFGANYLVSHPVLGSRIKHYGEVILPWLLMAIGISVLQQSGTLRLIGL
;
A
#
# COMPACT_ATOMS: atom_id res chain seq x y z
N MET A 1 -14.35 4.27 15.78
CA MET A 1 -13.81 2.90 15.71
C MET A 1 -14.16 2.21 14.38
N LEU A 2 -15.44 1.95 14.06
CA LEU A 2 -15.81 1.26 12.81
C LEU A 2 -15.31 1.97 11.54
N ASN A 3 -15.47 3.29 11.46
CA ASN A 3 -14.97 4.07 10.31
C ASN A 3 -13.44 3.96 10.17
N LEU A 4 -12.71 3.93 11.30
CA LEU A 4 -11.27 3.81 11.29
C LEU A 4 -10.82 2.44 10.77
N LEU A 5 -11.47 1.37 11.23
CA LEU A 5 -11.24 0.01 10.71
C LEU A 5 -11.50 -0.07 9.22
N MET A 6 -12.63 0.45 8.75
CA MET A 6 -12.98 0.44 7.32
C MET A 6 -11.95 1.20 6.48
N VAL A 7 -11.56 2.39 6.92
CA VAL A 7 -10.55 3.20 6.20
C VAL A 7 -9.21 2.48 6.17
N SER A 8 -8.78 1.85 7.28
CA SER A 8 -7.52 1.10 7.34
C SER A 8 -7.53 -0.13 6.43
N VAL A 9 -8.65 -0.87 6.37
CA VAL A 9 -8.82 -2.01 5.45
C VAL A 9 -8.76 -1.55 4.00
N ILE A 10 -9.49 -0.48 3.66
CA ILE A 10 -9.52 0.08 2.30
C ILE A 10 -8.12 0.61 1.93
N ALA A 11 -7.47 1.33 2.84
CA ALA A 11 -6.12 1.85 2.65
C ALA A 11 -5.13 0.73 2.33
N TYR A 12 -5.12 -0.35 3.14
CA TYR A 12 -4.28 -1.51 2.90
C TYR A 12 -4.57 -2.16 1.55
N ALA A 13 -5.83 -2.47 1.29
CA ALA A 13 -6.23 -3.12 0.04
C ALA A 13 -5.85 -2.27 -1.18
N ALA A 14 -6.10 -0.96 -1.13
CA ALA A 14 -5.80 -0.05 -2.21
C ALA A 14 -4.30 0.01 -2.54
N THR A 15 -3.44 0.10 -1.52
CA THR A 15 -1.99 0.29 -1.73
C THR A 15 -1.24 -1.02 -1.99
N ASN A 16 -1.83 -2.18 -1.69
CA ASN A 16 -1.14 -3.48 -1.83
C ASN A 16 -1.55 -4.29 -3.08
N VAL A 17 -2.34 -3.73 -4.01
CA VAL A 17 -2.67 -4.41 -5.27
C VAL A 17 -1.42 -4.65 -6.11
N ASP A 18 -0.53 -3.66 -6.21
CA ASP A 18 0.74 -3.79 -6.95
C ASP A 18 1.65 -4.83 -6.27
N ASN A 19 1.72 -4.81 -4.95
CA ASN A 19 2.44 -5.80 -4.16
C ASN A 19 1.87 -7.22 -4.31
N LEU A 20 0.55 -7.37 -4.51
CA LEU A 20 -0.06 -8.67 -4.79
C LEU A 20 0.48 -9.28 -6.08
N THR A 21 0.63 -8.47 -7.12
CA THR A 21 1.16 -8.92 -8.41
C THR A 21 2.58 -9.46 -8.26
N VAL A 22 3.43 -8.73 -7.56
CA VAL A 22 4.82 -9.12 -7.28
C VAL A 22 4.85 -10.39 -6.42
N LEU A 23 4.01 -10.45 -5.39
CA LEU A 23 3.92 -11.60 -4.50
C LEU A 23 3.47 -12.86 -5.26
N LEU A 24 2.49 -12.74 -6.16
CA LEU A 24 2.04 -13.82 -7.03
C LEU A 24 3.17 -14.31 -7.95
N ALA A 25 3.95 -13.41 -8.54
CA ALA A 25 5.09 -13.76 -9.39
C ALA A 25 6.17 -14.51 -8.60
N PHE A 26 6.54 -14.03 -7.41
CA PHE A 26 7.50 -14.73 -6.55
C PHE A 26 6.98 -16.08 -6.07
N LEU A 27 5.72 -16.19 -5.69
CA LEU A 27 5.10 -17.44 -5.27
C LEU A 27 5.08 -18.46 -6.42
N GLY A 28 4.71 -18.02 -7.62
CA GLY A 28 4.72 -18.86 -8.83
C GLY A 28 6.12 -19.36 -9.20
N ALA A 29 7.14 -18.51 -9.05
CA ALA A 29 8.53 -18.84 -9.34
C ALA A 29 9.24 -19.65 -8.22
N SER A 30 8.68 -19.68 -7.02
CA SER A 30 9.36 -20.19 -5.82
C SER A 30 9.53 -21.71 -5.76
N LYS A 31 8.90 -22.47 -6.67
CA LYS A 31 8.97 -23.96 -6.72
C LYS A 31 8.80 -24.65 -5.37
N GLY A 32 7.86 -24.17 -4.56
CA GLY A 32 7.54 -24.73 -3.23
C GLY A 32 8.18 -24.02 -2.03
N HIS A 33 9.01 -22.98 -2.23
CA HIS A 33 9.59 -22.18 -1.14
C HIS A 33 8.66 -21.04 -0.70
N THR A 34 7.36 -21.28 -0.67
CA THR A 34 6.31 -20.31 -0.32
C THR A 34 6.59 -19.58 1.00
N ARG A 35 7.10 -20.27 2.02
CA ARG A 35 7.42 -19.68 3.33
C ARG A 35 8.47 -18.58 3.23
N VAL A 36 9.49 -18.77 2.39
CA VAL A 36 10.56 -17.78 2.18
C VAL A 36 10.01 -16.51 1.56
N VAL A 37 9.14 -16.66 0.57
CA VAL A 37 8.48 -15.52 -0.10
C VAL A 37 7.57 -14.78 0.88
N MET A 38 6.74 -15.50 1.63
CA MET A 38 5.84 -14.88 2.62
C MET A 38 6.62 -14.14 3.71
N LEU A 39 7.68 -14.74 4.27
CA LEU A 39 8.52 -14.09 5.27
C LEU A 39 9.15 -12.80 4.73
N GLY A 40 9.66 -12.83 3.51
CA GLY A 40 10.22 -11.64 2.87
C GLY A 40 9.18 -10.52 2.73
N HIS A 41 7.99 -10.85 2.23
CA HIS A 41 6.89 -9.89 2.10
C HIS A 41 6.44 -9.33 3.45
N ILE A 42 6.29 -10.18 4.46
CA ILE A 42 5.93 -9.77 5.83
C ILE A 42 6.98 -8.81 6.41
N CYS A 43 8.27 -9.16 6.32
CA CYS A 43 9.35 -8.29 6.79
C CYS A 43 9.36 -6.94 6.07
N GLY A 44 9.22 -6.94 4.74
CA GLY A 44 9.16 -5.70 3.96
C GLY A 44 7.95 -4.83 4.34
N SER A 45 6.78 -5.43 4.50
CA SER A 45 5.56 -4.72 4.90
C SER A 45 5.65 -4.17 6.32
N LEU A 46 6.26 -4.91 7.27
CA LEU A 46 6.51 -4.42 8.62
C LEU A 46 7.42 -3.19 8.63
N VAL A 47 8.47 -3.20 7.82
CA VAL A 47 9.36 -2.03 7.68
C VAL A 47 8.58 -0.81 7.17
N LEU A 48 7.70 -0.99 6.18
CA LEU A 48 6.89 0.11 5.63
C LEU A 48 5.91 0.66 6.66
N ILE A 49 5.22 -0.20 7.42
CA ILE A 49 4.30 0.20 8.50
C ILE A 49 5.06 0.95 9.59
N ALA A 50 6.21 0.41 10.05
CA ALA A 50 7.03 1.06 11.05
C ALA A 50 7.59 2.41 10.57
N PHE A 51 7.99 2.49 9.31
CA PHE A 51 8.47 3.74 8.71
C PHE A 51 7.36 4.79 8.62
N ALA A 52 6.15 4.40 8.18
CA ALA A 52 5.00 5.30 8.11
C ALA A 52 4.59 5.82 9.51
N LEU A 53 4.60 4.94 10.52
CA LEU A 53 4.35 5.32 11.91
C LEU A 53 5.45 6.27 12.43
N GLY A 54 6.71 5.99 12.13
CA GLY A 54 7.83 6.88 12.47
C GLY A 54 7.69 8.27 11.85
N CYS A 55 7.32 8.34 10.57
CA CYS A 55 7.01 9.60 9.90
C CYS A 55 5.85 10.34 10.59
N ALA A 56 4.79 9.63 10.96
CA ALA A 56 3.64 10.22 11.64
C ALA A 56 4.01 10.76 13.04
N VAL A 57 4.87 10.06 13.79
CA VAL A 57 5.39 10.53 15.08
C VAL A 57 6.21 11.82 14.92
N LEU A 58 7.03 11.92 13.87
CA LEU A 58 7.76 13.16 13.57
C LEU A 58 6.81 14.34 13.28
N MET A 59 5.61 14.04 12.78
CA MET A 59 4.56 15.05 12.52
C MET A 59 3.81 15.53 13.79
N LEU A 60 4.00 14.90 14.96
CA LEU A 60 3.35 15.34 16.22
C LEU A 60 3.73 16.79 16.61
N SER A 61 4.88 17.28 16.18
CA SER A 61 5.31 18.65 16.39
C SER A 61 4.70 19.65 15.41
N VAL A 62 3.96 19.18 14.40
CA VAL A 62 3.35 19.99 13.35
C VAL A 62 1.90 20.31 13.74
N PRO A 63 1.46 21.59 13.64
CA PRO A 63 0.07 21.95 13.92
C PRO A 63 -0.90 21.14 13.05
N HIS A 64 -2.00 20.70 13.65
CA HIS A 64 -2.98 19.78 13.04
C HIS A 64 -3.48 20.25 11.67
N SER A 65 -3.62 21.57 11.49
CA SER A 65 -4.05 22.16 10.23
C SER A 65 -3.09 21.94 9.06
N TYR A 66 -1.80 21.68 9.32
CA TYR A 66 -0.82 21.36 8.29
C TYR A 66 -0.73 19.89 7.97
N ILE A 67 -1.19 19.00 8.87
CA ILE A 67 -1.19 17.55 8.67
C ILE A 67 -2.02 17.16 7.44
N GLY A 68 -3.09 17.90 7.16
CA GLY A 68 -3.92 17.64 5.98
C GLY A 68 -3.22 17.79 4.65
N PHE A 69 -2.17 18.58 4.56
CA PHE A 69 -1.37 18.63 3.33
C PHE A 69 -0.73 17.30 2.96
N LEU A 70 -0.56 16.38 3.92
CA LEU A 70 -0.15 15.00 3.63
C LEU A 70 -1.16 14.27 2.72
N GLY A 71 -2.43 14.66 2.74
CA GLY A 71 -3.45 14.13 1.83
C GLY A 71 -3.21 14.46 0.35
N ILE A 72 -2.40 15.49 0.05
CA ILE A 72 -1.99 15.83 -1.32
C ILE A 72 -1.14 14.70 -1.92
N VAL A 73 -0.38 13.98 -1.11
CA VAL A 73 0.51 12.91 -1.59
C VAL A 73 -0.29 11.75 -2.19
N PRO A 74 -1.20 11.08 -1.45
CA PRO A 74 -2.03 10.03 -2.04
C PRO A 74 -2.95 10.54 -3.15
N LEU A 75 -3.44 11.78 -3.06
CA LEU A 75 -4.21 12.41 -4.13
C LEU A 75 -3.38 12.55 -5.41
N GLY A 76 -2.15 13.04 -5.31
CA GLY A 76 -1.23 13.21 -6.43
C GLY A 76 -0.84 11.87 -7.06
N ILE A 77 -0.56 10.85 -6.24
CA ILE A 77 -0.26 9.49 -6.74
C ILE A 77 -1.47 8.91 -7.48
N GLY A 78 -2.68 9.04 -6.91
CA GLY A 78 -3.92 8.58 -7.55
C GLY A 78 -4.14 9.25 -8.90
N LEU A 79 -3.97 10.58 -8.96
CA LEU A 79 -4.10 11.35 -10.19
C LEU A 79 -3.03 10.97 -11.22
N ALA A 80 -1.77 10.80 -10.80
CA ALA A 80 -0.68 10.38 -11.67
C ALA A 80 -0.91 8.98 -12.25
N LYS A 81 -1.38 8.01 -11.43
CA LYS A 81 -1.76 6.67 -11.91
C LYS A 81 -2.92 6.73 -12.92
N LEU A 82 -3.92 7.59 -12.66
CA LEU A 82 -5.05 7.77 -13.58
C LEU A 82 -4.59 8.38 -14.92
N PHE A 83 -3.74 9.41 -14.86
CA PHE A 83 -3.19 10.06 -16.03
C PHE A 83 -2.35 9.10 -16.88
N ARG A 84 -1.46 8.33 -16.24
CA ARG A 84 -0.67 7.30 -16.92
C ARG A 84 -1.55 6.26 -17.61
N ARG A 85 -2.65 5.86 -16.97
CA ARG A 85 -3.59 4.90 -17.57
C ARG A 85 -4.30 5.46 -18.82
N TRP A 86 -4.58 6.75 -18.87
CA TRP A 86 -5.30 7.37 -19.99
C TRP A 86 -4.39 7.81 -21.14
N PHE A 87 -3.16 8.20 -20.83
CA PHE A 87 -2.25 8.82 -21.79
C PHE A 87 -1.00 8.00 -22.10
N ALA A 88 -0.63 7.03 -21.29
CA ALA A 88 0.51 6.15 -21.54
C ALA A 88 0.01 4.73 -21.82
N SER A 89 -0.27 4.47 -23.09
CA SER A 89 -0.38 3.10 -23.59
C SER A 89 1.01 2.45 -23.49
N ASP A 90 1.11 1.32 -22.80
CA ASP A 90 2.15 0.29 -22.91
C ASP A 90 3.60 0.57 -22.48
N ILE A 91 3.88 1.48 -21.56
CA ILE A 91 5.24 1.54 -21.01
C ILE A 91 5.17 1.60 -19.49
N ALA A 92 4.99 0.47 -18.84
CA ALA A 92 5.47 0.27 -17.46
C ALA A 92 5.03 -1.06 -16.84
N GLY A 93 5.95 -1.84 -16.38
CA GLY A 93 5.71 -2.91 -15.43
C GLY A 93 6.45 -4.22 -15.66
N GLU A 94 7.11 -4.40 -16.82
CA GLU A 94 7.82 -5.66 -17.10
C GLU A 94 9.31 -5.64 -16.73
N GLY A 95 9.88 -4.48 -16.45
CA GLY A 95 11.34 -4.35 -16.31
C GLY A 95 11.96 -4.87 -15.01
N GLU A 96 11.19 -4.99 -13.93
CA GLU A 96 11.75 -5.47 -12.65
C GLU A 96 11.66 -7.01 -12.49
N LEU A 97 10.68 -7.63 -13.10
CA LEU A 97 10.48 -9.09 -13.05
C LEU A 97 11.47 -9.85 -13.93
N GLU A 98 11.89 -9.30 -15.08
CA GLU A 98 12.87 -9.95 -15.97
C GLU A 98 14.26 -10.10 -15.33
N ARG A 99 14.64 -9.25 -14.39
CA ARG A 99 15.93 -9.35 -13.68
C ARG A 99 15.96 -10.42 -12.59
N THR A 100 14.81 -10.96 -12.22
CA THR A 100 14.68 -11.92 -11.10
C THR A 100 14.93 -13.35 -11.54
N ASP A 101 14.91 -13.65 -12.84
CA ASP A 101 14.94 -15.01 -13.39
C ASP A 101 16.29 -15.76 -13.20
N ARG A 102 17.34 -15.09 -12.70
CA ARG A 102 18.66 -15.70 -12.51
C ARG A 102 19.15 -15.79 -11.07
N ARG A 103 18.42 -15.25 -10.09
CA ARG A 103 18.85 -15.28 -8.68
C ARG A 103 17.96 -16.22 -7.86
N PRO A 104 18.54 -16.98 -6.92
CA PRO A 104 17.73 -17.79 -6.01
C PRO A 104 16.80 -16.86 -5.22
N ILE A 105 15.51 -17.21 -5.16
CA ILE A 105 14.52 -16.45 -4.41
C ILE A 105 14.89 -16.52 -2.93
N SER A 106 15.20 -15.37 -2.34
CA SER A 106 15.50 -15.22 -0.93
C SER A 106 14.48 -14.30 -0.27
N ALA A 107 14.25 -14.47 1.03
CA ALA A 107 13.36 -13.59 1.80
C ALA A 107 13.83 -12.12 1.73
N TRP A 108 15.15 -11.91 1.72
CA TRP A 108 15.74 -10.59 1.56
C TRP A 108 15.34 -9.93 0.23
N LEU A 109 15.48 -10.66 -0.88
CA LEU A 109 15.12 -10.13 -2.20
C LEU A 109 13.62 -9.74 -2.25
N VAL A 110 12.74 -10.62 -1.76
CA VAL A 110 11.30 -10.34 -1.71
C VAL A 110 11.00 -9.14 -0.81
N GLY A 111 11.66 -9.03 0.33
CA GLY A 111 11.51 -7.90 1.26
C GLY A 111 11.94 -6.57 0.64
N VAL A 112 13.10 -6.55 -0.02
CA VAL A 112 13.59 -5.34 -0.71
C VAL A 112 12.63 -4.91 -1.83
N VAL A 113 12.13 -5.84 -2.62
CA VAL A 113 11.16 -5.53 -3.68
C VAL A 113 9.84 -5.05 -3.09
N ALA A 114 9.36 -5.66 -1.99
CA ALA A 114 8.16 -5.19 -1.29
C ALA A 114 8.33 -3.76 -0.76
N ILE A 115 9.50 -3.41 -0.22
CA ILE A 115 9.82 -2.05 0.23
C ILE A 115 9.88 -1.08 -0.96
N SER A 116 10.53 -1.47 -2.05
CA SER A 116 10.64 -0.63 -3.24
C SER A 116 9.29 -0.29 -3.86
N ASN A 117 8.36 -1.24 -3.85
CA ASN A 117 6.99 -1.04 -4.31
C ASN A 117 6.08 -0.37 -3.27
N GLY A 118 6.57 -0.19 -2.04
CA GLY A 118 5.76 0.28 -0.91
C GLY A 118 5.69 1.80 -0.74
N SER A 119 6.13 2.60 -1.71
CA SER A 119 6.03 4.07 -1.64
C SER A 119 4.59 4.54 -1.45
N ASP A 120 3.64 3.90 -2.11
CA ASP A 120 2.20 4.18 -2.00
C ASP A 120 1.69 3.86 -0.60
N ASN A 121 2.19 2.78 0.02
CA ASN A 121 1.85 2.40 1.39
C ASN A 121 2.25 3.50 2.37
N VAL A 122 3.49 3.98 2.30
CA VAL A 122 3.98 5.05 3.18
C VAL A 122 3.18 6.34 2.97
N ALA A 123 2.92 6.69 1.71
CA ALA A 123 2.15 7.88 1.35
C ALA A 123 0.72 7.89 1.92
N VAL A 124 0.11 6.71 2.07
CA VAL A 124 -1.25 6.57 2.61
C VAL A 124 -1.24 6.32 4.13
N TYR A 125 -0.32 5.49 4.63
CA TYR A 125 -0.31 5.14 6.06
C TYR A 125 0.17 6.30 6.93
N THR A 126 1.14 7.11 6.46
CA THR A 126 1.62 8.28 7.23
C THR A 126 0.47 9.24 7.59
N PRO A 127 -0.36 9.75 6.66
CA PRO A 127 -1.49 10.58 7.04
C PRO A 127 -2.59 9.82 7.81
N LEU A 128 -2.69 8.50 7.64
CA LEU A 128 -3.63 7.68 8.39
C LEU A 128 -3.30 7.66 9.90
N TYR A 129 -2.01 7.62 10.26
CA TYR A 129 -1.52 7.70 11.63
C TYR A 129 -1.45 9.14 12.17
N ALA A 130 -1.18 10.11 11.30
CA ALA A 130 -0.85 11.48 11.72
C ALA A 130 -1.97 12.15 12.54
N GLY A 131 -1.58 12.71 13.70
CA GLY A 131 -2.49 13.48 14.57
C GLY A 131 -3.51 12.64 15.33
N ARG A 132 -3.30 11.33 15.45
CA ARG A 132 -4.18 10.41 16.19
C ARG A 132 -3.64 10.13 17.58
N ASN A 133 -4.48 9.52 18.41
CA ASN A 133 -4.10 9.04 19.74
C ASN A 133 -3.55 7.61 19.65
N VAL A 134 -2.86 7.17 20.70
CA VAL A 134 -2.25 5.84 20.77
C VAL A 134 -3.24 4.70 20.58
N SER A 135 -4.48 4.86 21.06
CA SER A 135 -5.54 3.83 20.88
C SER A 135 -5.91 3.66 19.41
N ASP A 136 -6.06 4.77 18.68
CA ASP A 136 -6.37 4.73 17.26
C ASP A 136 -5.21 4.16 16.44
N ASP A 137 -3.96 4.56 16.75
CA ASP A 137 -2.75 4.02 16.12
C ASP A 137 -2.61 2.51 16.35
N THR A 138 -2.97 2.03 17.53
CA THR A 138 -3.01 0.59 17.82
C THR A 138 -4.03 -0.14 16.96
N VAL A 139 -5.24 0.42 16.82
CA VAL A 139 -6.29 -0.15 15.97
C VAL A 139 -5.85 -0.19 14.50
N ILE A 140 -5.27 0.90 14.00
CA ILE A 140 -4.74 0.96 12.63
C ILE A 140 -3.69 -0.13 12.43
N THR A 141 -2.69 -0.18 13.32
CA THR A 141 -1.58 -1.13 13.22
C THR A 141 -2.08 -2.57 13.23
N LEU A 142 -2.95 -2.93 14.18
CA LEU A 142 -3.53 -4.28 14.24
C LEU A 142 -4.33 -4.61 12.98
N THR A 143 -5.06 -3.64 12.43
CA THR A 143 -5.81 -3.83 11.18
C THR A 143 -4.87 -4.06 10.00
N LEU A 144 -3.80 -3.27 9.85
CA LEU A 144 -2.83 -3.44 8.78
C LEU A 144 -2.11 -4.79 8.89
N LEU A 145 -1.75 -5.23 10.11
CA LEU A 145 -1.14 -6.54 10.36
C LEU A 145 -2.11 -7.69 10.02
N ALA A 146 -3.36 -7.58 10.41
CA ALA A 146 -4.37 -8.57 10.05
C ALA A 146 -4.57 -8.65 8.52
N MET A 147 -4.66 -7.50 7.85
CA MET A 147 -4.78 -7.42 6.39
C MET A 147 -3.54 -7.98 5.68
N MET A 148 -2.34 -7.77 6.21
CA MET A 148 -1.11 -8.38 5.70
C MET A 148 -1.21 -9.92 5.72
N GLY A 149 -1.72 -10.49 6.80
CA GLY A 149 -1.98 -11.93 6.89
C GLY A 149 -3.01 -12.40 5.85
N VAL A 150 -4.12 -11.68 5.71
CA VAL A 150 -5.15 -11.95 4.70
C VAL A 150 -4.56 -11.89 3.29
N TRP A 151 -3.69 -10.91 3.02
CA TRP A 151 -3.03 -10.73 1.72
C TRP A 151 -2.08 -11.88 1.38
N CYS A 152 -1.24 -12.30 2.34
CA CYS A 152 -0.37 -13.46 2.18
C CYS A 152 -1.16 -14.76 1.93
N PHE A 153 -2.21 -14.97 2.70
CA PHE A 153 -3.09 -16.15 2.52
C PHE A 153 -3.81 -16.10 1.17
N GLY A 154 -4.37 -14.94 0.82
CA GLY A 154 -5.04 -14.69 -0.45
C GLY A 154 -4.10 -14.91 -1.64
N ALA A 155 -2.88 -14.38 -1.59
CA ALA A 155 -1.88 -14.56 -2.65
C ALA A 155 -1.52 -16.05 -2.84
N ASN A 156 -1.33 -16.80 -1.75
CA ASN A 156 -1.07 -18.24 -1.82
C ASN A 156 -2.23 -19.01 -2.45
N TYR A 157 -3.46 -18.62 -2.16
CA TYR A 157 -4.65 -19.21 -2.78
C TYR A 157 -4.73 -18.86 -4.27
N LEU A 158 -4.47 -17.58 -4.62
CA LEU A 158 -4.57 -17.09 -6.00
C LEU A 158 -3.51 -17.69 -6.94
N VAL A 159 -2.34 -18.06 -6.43
CA VAL A 159 -1.30 -18.74 -7.23
C VAL A 159 -1.82 -20.04 -7.82
N SER A 160 -2.69 -20.74 -7.09
CA SER A 160 -3.35 -21.96 -7.58
C SER A 160 -4.52 -21.67 -8.55
N HIS A 161 -4.94 -20.40 -8.67
CA HIS A 161 -6.09 -19.97 -9.48
C HIS A 161 -5.74 -18.77 -10.36
N PRO A 162 -4.90 -18.92 -11.40
CA PRO A 162 -4.32 -17.81 -12.15
C PRO A 162 -5.37 -16.92 -12.84
N VAL A 163 -6.49 -17.47 -13.28
CA VAL A 163 -7.60 -16.70 -13.88
C VAL A 163 -8.22 -15.72 -12.87
N LEU A 164 -8.39 -16.15 -11.62
CA LEU A 164 -8.92 -15.30 -10.55
C LEU A 164 -7.90 -14.21 -10.18
N GLY A 165 -6.62 -14.58 -10.08
CA GLY A 165 -5.53 -13.65 -9.80
C GLY A 165 -5.43 -12.53 -10.83
N SER A 166 -5.53 -12.85 -12.13
CA SER A 166 -5.49 -11.86 -13.20
C SER A 166 -6.69 -10.90 -13.18
N ARG A 167 -7.88 -11.41 -12.84
CA ARG A 167 -9.08 -10.56 -12.69
C ARG A 167 -8.96 -9.60 -11.51
N ILE A 168 -8.50 -10.09 -10.35
CA ILE A 168 -8.31 -9.25 -9.16
C ILE A 168 -7.28 -8.16 -9.44
N LYS A 169 -6.16 -8.50 -10.10
CA LYS A 169 -5.17 -7.53 -10.54
C LYS A 169 -5.82 -6.45 -11.42
N HIS A 170 -6.51 -6.85 -12.48
CA HIS A 170 -7.12 -5.92 -13.43
C HIS A 170 -8.11 -4.94 -12.76
N TYR A 171 -9.04 -5.46 -11.95
CA TYR A 171 -9.99 -4.61 -11.22
C TYR A 171 -9.30 -3.74 -10.16
N GLY A 172 -8.30 -4.28 -9.48
CA GLY A 172 -7.52 -3.54 -8.50
C GLY A 172 -6.82 -2.34 -9.12
N GLU A 173 -6.14 -2.51 -10.24
CA GLU A 173 -5.47 -1.43 -10.97
C GLU A 173 -6.44 -0.35 -11.48
N VAL A 174 -7.69 -0.72 -11.79
CA VAL A 174 -8.74 0.25 -12.19
C VAL A 174 -9.21 1.08 -11.01
N ILE A 175 -9.43 0.43 -9.86
CA ILE A 175 -10.05 1.03 -8.68
C ILE A 175 -9.03 1.82 -7.85
N LEU A 176 -7.76 1.37 -7.83
CA LEU A 176 -6.68 1.94 -7.03
C LEU A 176 -6.54 3.47 -7.14
N PRO A 177 -6.47 4.10 -8.32
CA PRO A 177 -6.33 5.54 -8.41
C PRO A 177 -7.47 6.29 -7.73
N TRP A 178 -8.70 5.81 -7.89
CA TRP A 178 -9.90 6.41 -7.30
C TRP A 178 -9.88 6.31 -5.77
N LEU A 179 -9.46 5.16 -5.23
CA LEU A 179 -9.33 4.96 -3.78
C LEU A 179 -8.24 5.87 -3.19
N LEU A 180 -7.09 6.01 -3.85
CA LEU A 180 -6.02 6.91 -3.42
C LEU A 180 -6.49 8.37 -3.41
N MET A 181 -7.22 8.79 -4.43
CA MET A 181 -7.80 10.13 -4.48
C MET A 181 -8.83 10.34 -3.36
N ALA A 182 -9.71 9.38 -3.11
CA ALA A 182 -10.70 9.46 -2.04
C ALA A 182 -10.03 9.54 -0.65
N ILE A 183 -8.98 8.76 -0.40
CA ILE A 183 -8.19 8.82 0.83
C ILE A 183 -7.54 10.20 0.98
N GLY A 184 -6.88 10.70 -0.07
CA GLY A 184 -6.25 12.03 -0.06
C GLY A 184 -7.24 13.15 0.25
N ILE A 185 -8.40 13.14 -0.38
CA ILE A 185 -9.48 14.10 -0.11
C ILE A 185 -9.99 13.97 1.34
N SER A 186 -10.18 12.74 1.82
CA SER A 186 -10.64 12.49 3.19
C SER A 186 -9.67 13.07 4.23
N VAL A 187 -8.37 12.91 4.02
CA VAL A 187 -7.32 13.46 4.90
C VAL A 187 -7.33 14.98 4.88
N LEU A 188 -7.46 15.60 3.71
CA LEU A 188 -7.57 17.06 3.57
C LEU A 188 -8.79 17.63 4.31
N GLN A 189 -9.94 16.94 4.24
CA GLN A 189 -11.17 17.38 4.90
C GLN A 189 -11.11 17.23 6.42
N GLN A 190 -10.59 16.10 6.92
CA GLN A 190 -10.54 15.80 8.36
C GLN A 190 -9.62 16.72 9.14
N SER A 191 -8.54 17.19 8.56
CA SER A 191 -7.55 18.05 9.22
C SER A 191 -7.94 19.54 9.26
N GLY A 192 -9.05 19.93 8.63
CA GLY A 192 -9.45 21.32 8.55
C GLY A 192 -8.52 22.21 7.70
N THR A 193 -7.63 21.61 6.95
CA THR A 193 -6.65 22.30 6.07
C THR A 193 -7.35 23.15 5.02
N LEU A 194 -8.54 22.77 4.56
CA LEU A 194 -9.34 23.53 3.61
C LEU A 194 -9.71 24.93 4.16
N ARG A 195 -9.92 25.06 5.47
CA ARG A 195 -10.20 26.36 6.11
C ARG A 195 -8.99 27.32 6.09
N LEU A 196 -7.76 26.78 6.03
CA LEU A 196 -6.55 27.60 5.89
C LEU A 196 -6.42 28.20 4.48
N ILE A 197 -7.03 27.57 3.48
CA ILE A 197 -6.97 27.98 2.07
C ILE A 197 -8.21 28.83 1.70
N GLY A 198 -9.13 29.06 2.65
CA GLY A 198 -10.30 29.89 2.44
C GLY A 198 -11.43 29.18 1.71
N LEU A 199 -11.45 27.83 1.74
CA LEU A 199 -12.49 26.96 1.17
C LEU A 199 -13.30 26.28 2.27
#